data_33f48b1898480c224838257f48fc9890
#
_entry.id   33f48b1898480c224838257f48fc9890
#
_cell.length_a   1.000
_cell.length_b   1.000
_cell.length_c   1.000
_cell.angle_alpha   90.00
_cell.angle_beta   90.00
_cell.angle_gamma   90.00
#
_symmetry.space_group_name_H-M   'P 1'
#
loop_
_entity.id
_entity.type
_entity.pdbx_description
1 polymer ?
#
loop_
_entity_poly.entity_id
_entity_poly.type
_entity_poly.pdbx_seq_one_letter_code
_entity_poly.pdbx_strand_id
1 'polypeptide(L)'
;RHSFPTRRSSDLTPEFYLSVLATLGRGVAGLLVSGVLALLFALLFARHEQVYGLFKPLLTLMRSVPVISFILLALLFLQPEQIPFMIAFLTMFPLLSENLTKGLLHLRAPLSVMGMVFHMNRTNRFTQIVYPQIKPFLFSGLASAAGFGWRAIIMGEVLSQCAFGIGSEMKRAQTFIEVPELLAWTVIAVALSFAFDRGLDRLSRLDIPVRYRKTDCAPATCGGPEVILEQVSVGYGHRMVLDNLTLRFEGGRVYGLSAPSGRGKTTLLRLIDGSLKPASGKIGKGNIQAIAAVFQEPALLNHLSATDNIALPLASFYTKEKSMQLARHFCSLMELDEVAEHRPEALSYGQQQRVAIARALAFPSPLLLMDEPFKGLDDALTARIINQIKALHKINKQTIIFVSHQPDSLSLLADETIKL
;
A
#
# COMPACT_ATOMS: atom_id res chain seq x y z
N ARG A 1 -1.27 29.35 65.09
CA ARG A 1 -0.76 28.05 64.59
C ARG A 1 -1.88 27.45 63.72
N HIS A 2 -1.89 27.75 62.43
CA HIS A 2 -2.76 27.06 61.48
C HIS A 2 -1.99 25.82 61.00
N SER A 3 -2.42 24.65 61.46
CA SER A 3 -2.00 23.33 60.96
C SER A 3 -2.55 23.18 59.53
N PHE A 4 -1.68 23.32 58.55
CA PHE A 4 -1.97 22.89 57.19
C PHE A 4 -2.23 21.39 57.22
N PRO A 5 -3.33 20.88 56.63
CA PRO A 5 -3.52 19.47 56.44
C PRO A 5 -2.48 18.97 55.47
N THR A 6 -1.44 18.28 55.99
CA THR A 6 -0.54 17.49 55.18
C THR A 6 -1.32 16.35 54.56
N ARG A 7 -1.90 16.56 53.38
CA ARG A 7 -2.38 15.46 52.54
C ARG A 7 -1.18 14.58 52.20
N ARG A 8 -1.16 13.37 52.74
CA ARG A 8 -0.18 12.35 52.33
C ARG A 8 -0.36 12.12 50.84
N SER A 9 0.67 12.44 50.04
CA SER A 9 0.75 12.29 48.58
C SER A 9 0.79 10.83 48.08
N SER A 10 0.35 9.87 48.92
CA SER A 10 0.42 8.43 48.60
C SER A 10 -0.96 7.79 48.35
N ASP A 11 -2.08 8.51 48.54
CA ASP A 11 -3.38 7.95 48.27
C ASP A 11 -3.79 8.28 46.83
N LEU A 12 -3.72 7.29 45.93
CA LEU A 12 -4.32 7.33 44.61
C LEU A 12 -5.83 7.49 44.77
N THR A 13 -6.27 8.74 44.86
CA THR A 13 -7.68 9.07 45.04
C THR A 13 -8.47 8.76 43.77
N PRO A 14 -9.78 8.50 43.85
CA PRO A 14 -10.61 8.36 42.64
C PRO A 14 -10.48 9.53 41.68
N GLU A 15 -10.25 10.74 42.14
CA GLU A 15 -10.03 11.96 41.37
C GLU A 15 -8.78 11.88 40.48
N PHE A 16 -7.71 11.24 40.99
CA PHE A 16 -6.48 10.99 40.19
C PHE A 16 -6.77 10.15 38.93
N TYR A 17 -7.47 9.02 39.12
CA TYR A 17 -7.84 8.14 38.01
C TYR A 17 -8.77 8.83 37.01
N LEU A 18 -9.75 9.61 37.52
CA LEU A 18 -10.69 10.37 36.69
C LEU A 18 -9.96 11.40 35.83
N SER A 19 -9.00 12.14 36.40
CA SER A 19 -8.22 13.14 35.65
C SER A 19 -7.35 12.48 34.55
N VAL A 20 -6.69 11.37 34.84
CA VAL A 20 -5.91 10.63 33.86
C VAL A 20 -6.81 10.06 32.75
N LEU A 21 -7.94 9.43 33.13
CA LEU A 21 -8.88 8.84 32.16
C LEU A 21 -9.57 9.90 31.30
N ALA A 22 -9.88 11.08 31.86
CA ALA A 22 -10.48 12.18 31.10
C ALA A 22 -9.53 12.68 30.00
N THR A 23 -8.26 12.92 30.32
CA THR A 23 -7.27 13.34 29.33
C THR A 23 -7.03 12.24 28.27
N LEU A 24 -6.88 10.97 28.67
CA LEU A 24 -6.75 9.83 27.75
C LEU A 24 -7.98 9.70 26.85
N GLY A 25 -9.18 9.79 27.42
CA GLY A 25 -10.43 9.71 26.67
C GLY A 25 -10.55 10.79 25.59
N ARG A 26 -10.23 12.05 25.95
CA ARG A 26 -10.19 13.16 24.99
C ARG A 26 -9.15 12.95 23.90
N GLY A 27 -7.97 12.44 24.27
CA GLY A 27 -6.89 12.15 23.32
C GLY A 27 -7.27 11.05 22.34
N VAL A 28 -7.79 9.93 22.82
CA VAL A 28 -8.24 8.81 21.97
C VAL A 28 -9.43 9.23 21.10
N ALA A 29 -10.43 9.89 21.67
CA ALA A 29 -11.58 10.37 20.90
C ALA A 29 -11.17 11.39 19.83
N GLY A 30 -10.30 12.35 20.17
CA GLY A 30 -9.77 13.33 19.23
C GLY A 30 -9.00 12.66 18.08
N LEU A 31 -8.17 11.67 18.40
CA LEU A 31 -7.41 10.91 17.40
C LEU A 31 -8.33 10.08 16.50
N LEU A 32 -9.33 9.41 17.05
CA LEU A 32 -10.28 8.60 16.29
C LEU A 32 -11.12 9.46 15.34
N VAL A 33 -11.71 10.55 15.84
CA VAL A 33 -12.51 11.47 15.02
C VAL A 33 -11.66 12.11 13.95
N SER A 34 -10.46 12.62 14.31
CA SER A 34 -9.52 13.17 13.35
C SER A 34 -9.07 12.14 12.31
N GLY A 35 -8.81 10.91 12.74
CA GLY A 35 -8.38 9.81 11.86
C GLY A 35 -9.45 9.40 10.86
N VAL A 36 -10.70 9.25 11.29
CA VAL A 36 -11.83 8.93 10.40
C VAL A 36 -12.05 10.03 9.38
N LEU A 37 -12.13 11.28 9.82
CA LEU A 37 -12.30 12.41 8.92
C LEU A 37 -11.11 12.59 8.00
N ALA A 38 -9.87 12.47 8.51
CA ALA A 38 -8.67 12.54 7.70
C ALA A 38 -8.64 11.45 6.61
N LEU A 39 -9.09 10.22 6.93
CA LEU A 39 -9.19 9.15 5.93
C LEU A 39 -10.22 9.47 4.84
N LEU A 40 -11.40 9.97 5.22
CA LEU A 40 -12.43 10.36 4.26
C LEU A 40 -11.93 11.49 3.33
N PHE A 41 -11.32 12.52 3.90
CA PHE A 41 -10.73 13.62 3.13
C PHE A 41 -9.56 13.16 2.26
N ALA A 42 -8.67 12.30 2.77
CA ALA A 42 -7.55 11.77 2.01
C ALA A 42 -8.01 10.95 0.79
N LEU A 43 -9.07 10.14 0.94
CA LEU A 43 -9.69 9.42 -0.18
C LEU A 43 -10.31 10.37 -1.21
N LEU A 44 -10.96 11.44 -0.75
CA LEU A 44 -11.51 12.48 -1.62
C LEU A 44 -10.40 13.22 -2.38
N PHE A 45 -9.35 13.61 -1.68
CA PHE A 45 -8.21 14.34 -2.25
C PHE A 45 -7.40 13.50 -3.23
N ALA A 46 -7.18 12.21 -2.93
CA ALA A 46 -6.52 11.29 -3.85
C ALA A 46 -7.32 11.06 -5.14
N ARG A 47 -8.65 11.20 -5.07
CA ARG A 47 -9.53 11.04 -6.23
C ARG A 47 -9.69 12.31 -7.06
N HIS A 48 -9.61 13.47 -6.42
CA HIS A 48 -9.84 14.79 -7.02
C HIS A 48 -8.72 15.77 -6.63
N GLU A 49 -7.70 15.84 -7.44
CA GLU A 49 -6.51 16.68 -7.18
C GLU A 49 -6.87 18.18 -7.06
N GLN A 50 -7.87 18.65 -7.80
CA GLN A 50 -8.37 20.02 -7.71
C GLN A 50 -8.94 20.35 -6.33
N VAL A 51 -9.66 19.40 -5.71
CA VAL A 51 -10.22 19.56 -4.37
C VAL A 51 -9.08 19.62 -3.36
N TYR A 52 -8.04 18.78 -3.51
CA TYR A 52 -6.85 18.86 -2.66
C TYR A 52 -6.18 20.22 -2.76
N GLY A 53 -6.00 20.75 -3.97
CA GLY A 53 -5.43 22.10 -4.19
C GLY A 53 -6.19 23.22 -3.46
N LEU A 54 -7.53 23.13 -3.42
CA LEU A 54 -8.40 24.08 -2.73
C LEU A 54 -8.27 23.98 -1.20
N PHE A 55 -8.21 22.75 -0.66
CA PHE A 55 -8.15 22.53 0.80
C PHE A 55 -6.75 22.65 1.40
N LYS A 56 -5.69 22.47 0.61
CA LYS A 56 -4.31 22.53 1.07
C LYS A 56 -3.94 23.84 1.82
N PRO A 57 -4.34 25.05 1.36
CA PRO A 57 -4.10 26.28 2.11
C PRO A 57 -4.77 26.27 3.48
N LEU A 58 -6.01 25.75 3.58
CA LEU A 58 -6.75 25.65 4.84
C LEU A 58 -6.04 24.72 5.84
N LEU A 59 -5.60 23.53 5.39
CA LEU A 59 -4.83 22.60 6.22
C LEU A 59 -3.52 23.23 6.70
N THR A 60 -2.86 24.00 5.83
CA THR A 60 -1.63 24.71 6.19
C THR A 60 -1.90 25.81 7.23
N LEU A 61 -2.99 26.58 7.07
CA LEU A 61 -3.41 27.60 8.01
C LEU A 61 -3.66 27.02 9.40
N MET A 62 -4.43 25.91 9.47
CA MET A 62 -4.73 25.22 10.74
C MET A 62 -3.47 24.77 11.48
N ARG A 63 -2.38 24.47 10.78
CA ARG A 63 -1.10 24.08 11.39
C ARG A 63 -0.22 25.28 11.77
N SER A 64 -0.40 26.41 11.10
CA SER A 64 0.44 27.60 11.28
C SER A 64 -0.05 28.50 12.42
N VAL A 65 -1.35 28.45 12.74
CA VAL A 65 -1.92 29.26 13.82
C VAL A 65 -1.49 28.69 15.17
N PRO A 66 -0.97 29.51 16.08
CA PRO A 66 -0.61 29.09 17.44
C PRO A 66 -1.82 28.49 18.16
N VAL A 67 -1.65 27.32 18.77
CA VAL A 67 -2.71 26.59 19.48
C VAL A 67 -3.39 27.45 20.54
N ILE A 68 -2.61 28.29 21.23
CA ILE A 68 -3.14 29.20 22.25
C ILE A 68 -4.21 30.16 21.70
N SER A 69 -4.05 30.63 20.47
CA SER A 69 -5.02 31.53 19.82
C SER A 69 -6.36 30.85 19.60
N PHE A 70 -6.34 29.56 19.22
CA PHE A 70 -7.56 28.77 19.09
C PHE A 70 -8.23 28.53 20.46
N ILE A 71 -7.45 28.28 21.52
CA ILE A 71 -7.97 28.09 22.87
C ILE A 71 -8.67 29.35 23.37
N LEU A 72 -8.01 30.52 23.25
CA LEU A 72 -8.57 31.79 23.70
C LEU A 72 -9.85 32.15 22.94
N LEU A 73 -9.91 31.87 21.64
CA LEU A 73 -11.12 32.06 20.86
C LEU A 73 -12.22 31.10 21.29
N ALA A 74 -11.87 29.82 21.51
CA ALA A 74 -12.83 28.79 21.94
C ALA A 74 -13.46 29.08 23.30
N LEU A 75 -12.72 29.68 24.22
CA LEU A 75 -13.23 30.09 25.54
C LEU A 75 -14.39 31.09 25.47
N LEU A 76 -14.54 31.82 24.34
CA LEU A 76 -15.64 32.77 24.14
C LEU A 76 -16.95 32.09 23.71
N PHE A 77 -16.87 30.87 23.11
CA PHE A 77 -18.02 30.24 22.45
C PHE A 77 -18.35 28.84 22.98
N LEU A 78 -17.40 28.17 23.62
CA LEU A 78 -17.54 26.76 24.04
C LEU A 78 -17.45 26.60 25.54
N GLN A 79 -18.05 25.50 26.02
CA GLN A 79 -17.91 25.11 27.42
C GLN A 79 -16.49 24.58 27.70
N PRO A 80 -15.94 24.78 28.91
CA PRO A 80 -14.59 24.37 29.29
C PRO A 80 -14.28 22.90 28.92
N GLU A 81 -15.23 21.98 29.12
CA GLU A 81 -15.08 20.56 28.86
C GLU A 81 -14.93 20.19 27.36
N GLN A 82 -15.42 21.05 26.46
CA GLN A 82 -15.39 20.81 25.01
C GLN A 82 -14.07 21.28 24.37
N ILE A 83 -13.40 22.24 25.00
CA ILE A 83 -12.25 22.91 24.43
C ILE A 83 -11.07 21.98 24.18
N PRO A 84 -10.63 21.10 25.12
CA PRO A 84 -9.50 20.22 24.89
C PRO A 84 -9.74 19.24 23.74
N PHE A 85 -10.97 18.74 23.58
CA PHE A 85 -11.36 17.87 22.47
C PHE A 85 -11.30 18.63 21.13
N MET A 86 -11.86 19.84 21.07
CA MET A 86 -11.82 20.64 19.85
C MET A 86 -10.38 20.98 19.43
N ILE A 87 -9.52 21.31 20.39
CA ILE A 87 -8.11 21.61 20.12
C ILE A 87 -7.36 20.38 19.66
N ALA A 88 -7.65 19.19 20.27
CA ALA A 88 -7.15 17.91 19.78
C ALA A 88 -7.48 17.72 18.28
N PHE A 89 -8.75 17.90 17.93
CA PHE A 89 -9.21 17.80 16.56
C PHE A 89 -8.48 18.78 15.62
N LEU A 90 -8.43 20.05 15.95
CA LEU A 90 -7.80 21.10 15.11
C LEU A 90 -6.30 20.85 14.90
N THR A 91 -5.62 20.22 15.85
CA THR A 91 -4.18 19.92 15.72
C THR A 91 -3.92 18.58 15.02
N MET A 92 -4.70 17.54 15.31
CA MET A 92 -4.49 16.18 14.80
C MET A 92 -4.98 15.99 13.37
N PHE A 93 -6.17 16.56 13.04
CA PHE A 93 -6.82 16.36 11.76
C PHE A 93 -5.96 16.77 10.55
N PRO A 94 -5.36 17.99 10.50
CA PRO A 94 -4.58 18.40 9.33
C PRO A 94 -3.30 17.57 9.16
N LEU A 95 -2.66 17.13 10.27
CA LEU A 95 -1.47 16.30 10.23
C LEU A 95 -1.79 14.90 9.65
N LEU A 96 -2.88 14.28 10.11
CA LEU A 96 -3.34 12.98 9.60
C LEU A 96 -3.80 13.07 8.16
N SER A 97 -4.59 14.12 7.82
CA SER A 97 -5.11 14.32 6.48
C SER A 97 -4.00 14.47 5.44
N GLU A 98 -2.97 15.27 5.74
CA GLU A 98 -1.83 15.45 4.83
C GLU A 98 -1.01 14.17 4.65
N ASN A 99 -0.69 13.46 5.75
CA ASN A 99 0.11 12.24 5.67
C ASN A 99 -0.65 11.12 4.92
N LEU A 100 -1.93 10.91 5.21
CA LEU A 100 -2.75 9.93 4.50
C LEU A 100 -2.90 10.27 3.02
N THR A 101 -3.10 11.54 2.68
CA THR A 101 -3.19 11.99 1.28
C THR A 101 -1.89 11.70 0.55
N LYS A 102 -0.74 12.03 1.14
CA LYS A 102 0.57 11.68 0.57
C LYS A 102 0.71 10.18 0.34
N GLY A 103 0.34 9.38 1.33
CA GLY A 103 0.39 7.91 1.22
C GLY A 103 -0.46 7.37 0.06
N LEU A 104 -1.67 7.90 -0.12
CA LEU A 104 -2.55 7.50 -1.22
C LEU A 104 -2.07 7.96 -2.60
N LEU A 105 -1.49 9.15 -2.70
CA LEU A 105 -0.92 9.68 -3.95
C LEU A 105 0.38 8.97 -4.35
N HIS A 106 1.11 8.38 -3.40
CA HIS A 106 2.37 7.64 -3.66
C HIS A 106 2.15 6.15 -3.94
N LEU A 107 0.90 5.70 -4.12
CA LEU A 107 0.63 4.31 -4.50
C LEU A 107 1.26 3.99 -5.86
N ARG A 108 2.10 2.96 -5.89
CA ARG A 108 2.79 2.50 -7.11
C ARG A 108 1.78 1.81 -8.04
N ALA A 109 1.46 2.48 -9.15
CA ALA A 109 0.53 1.97 -10.16
C ALA A 109 0.88 0.55 -10.67
N PRO A 110 2.17 0.18 -10.93
CA PRO A 110 2.52 -1.17 -11.38
C PRO A 110 2.08 -2.28 -10.42
N LEU A 111 2.15 -2.06 -9.09
CA LEU A 111 1.70 -3.04 -8.10
C LEU A 111 0.18 -3.22 -8.12
N SER A 112 -0.56 -2.13 -8.31
CA SER A 112 -2.02 -2.18 -8.42
C SER A 112 -2.46 -2.92 -9.70
N VAL A 113 -1.78 -2.66 -10.82
CA VAL A 113 -1.99 -3.37 -12.09
C VAL A 113 -1.68 -4.85 -11.92
N MET A 114 -0.56 -5.20 -11.30
CA MET A 114 -0.18 -6.59 -11.00
C MET A 114 -1.31 -7.30 -10.23
N GLY A 115 -1.81 -6.70 -9.16
CA GLY A 115 -2.90 -7.30 -8.38
C GLY A 115 -4.22 -7.45 -9.15
N MET A 116 -4.46 -6.64 -10.20
CA MET A 116 -5.62 -6.79 -11.09
C MET A 116 -5.40 -7.92 -12.09
N VAL A 117 -4.28 -7.92 -12.79
CA VAL A 117 -3.96 -8.89 -13.85
C VAL A 117 -3.90 -10.31 -13.30
N PHE A 118 -3.30 -10.49 -12.12
CA PHE A 118 -3.28 -11.80 -11.43
C PHE A 118 -4.59 -12.14 -10.70
N HIS A 119 -5.68 -11.43 -10.95
CA HIS A 119 -7.01 -11.70 -10.35
C HIS A 119 -6.97 -11.94 -8.84
N MET A 120 -6.10 -11.23 -8.13
CA MET A 120 -6.01 -11.33 -6.68
C MET A 120 -7.34 -10.91 -6.03
N ASN A 121 -7.73 -11.62 -4.97
CA ASN A 121 -8.94 -11.27 -4.24
C ASN A 121 -8.84 -9.86 -3.63
N ARG A 122 -9.99 -9.20 -3.45
CA ARG A 122 -10.04 -7.80 -2.97
C ARG A 122 -9.35 -7.61 -1.62
N THR A 123 -9.45 -8.60 -0.74
CA THR A 123 -8.82 -8.57 0.58
C THR A 123 -7.31 -8.56 0.46
N ASN A 124 -6.72 -9.53 -0.28
CA ASN A 124 -5.27 -9.59 -0.48
C ASN A 124 -4.74 -8.37 -1.26
N ARG A 125 -5.50 -7.85 -2.23
CA ARG A 125 -5.12 -6.58 -2.90
C ARG A 125 -5.03 -5.43 -1.91
N PHE A 126 -6.01 -5.30 -1.02
CA PHE A 126 -5.96 -4.25 0.00
C PHE A 126 -4.83 -4.51 1.01
N THR A 127 -4.79 -5.70 1.63
CA THR A 127 -3.87 -5.99 2.75
C THR A 127 -2.42 -6.17 2.34
N GLN A 128 -2.15 -6.63 1.10
CA GLN A 128 -0.79 -6.92 0.64
C GLN A 128 -0.25 -5.88 -0.36
N ILE A 129 -1.13 -5.12 -1.05
CA ILE A 129 -0.66 -4.12 -2.02
C ILE A 129 -0.90 -2.70 -1.50
N VAL A 130 -2.12 -2.36 -1.11
CA VAL A 130 -2.47 -0.97 -0.76
C VAL A 130 -1.99 -0.62 0.66
N TYR A 131 -2.39 -1.42 1.65
CA TYR A 131 -2.10 -1.15 3.06
C TYR A 131 -0.59 -1.03 3.35
N PRO A 132 0.30 -1.94 2.90
CA PRO A 132 1.74 -1.81 3.19
C PRO A 132 2.38 -0.55 2.61
N GLN A 133 1.87 -0.03 1.50
CA GLN A 133 2.35 1.22 0.91
C GLN A 133 1.89 2.45 1.70
N ILE A 134 0.67 2.41 2.27
CA ILE A 134 0.12 3.50 3.08
C ILE A 134 0.60 3.44 4.53
N LYS A 135 0.90 2.25 5.04
CA LYS A 135 1.28 1.98 6.43
C LYS A 135 2.34 2.94 6.99
N PRO A 136 3.47 3.23 6.32
CA PRO A 136 4.46 4.18 6.81
C PRO A 136 3.89 5.59 7.00
N PHE A 137 3.07 6.06 6.06
CA PHE A 137 2.43 7.37 6.11
C PHE A 137 1.36 7.44 7.20
N LEU A 138 0.57 6.38 7.36
CA LEU A 138 -0.44 6.28 8.41
C LEU A 138 0.20 6.37 9.79
N PHE A 139 1.21 5.54 10.07
CA PHE A 139 1.84 5.51 11.40
C PHE A 139 2.70 6.74 11.68
N SER A 140 3.38 7.31 10.69
CA SER A 140 4.06 8.60 10.82
C SER A 140 3.07 9.73 11.11
N GLY A 141 1.91 9.71 10.42
CA GLY A 141 0.82 10.65 10.67
C GLY A 141 0.25 10.51 12.06
N LEU A 142 -0.02 9.28 12.52
CA LEU A 142 -0.55 8.99 13.87
C LEU A 142 0.44 9.41 14.96
N ALA A 143 1.73 9.09 14.83
CA ALA A 143 2.75 9.49 15.80
C ALA A 143 2.88 11.02 15.88
N SER A 144 2.91 11.71 14.74
CA SER A 144 2.96 13.18 14.70
C SER A 144 1.70 13.78 15.30
N ALA A 145 0.53 13.32 14.92
CA ALA A 145 -0.75 13.81 15.42
C ALA A 145 -0.89 13.58 16.94
N ALA A 146 -0.51 12.40 17.43
CA ALA A 146 -0.53 12.09 18.85
C ALA A 146 0.42 12.99 19.65
N GLY A 147 1.68 13.13 19.20
CA GLY A 147 2.66 13.96 19.91
C GLY A 147 2.28 15.44 20.01
N PHE A 148 1.77 16.02 18.93
CA PHE A 148 1.28 17.43 18.94
C PHE A 148 -0.06 17.55 19.66
N GLY A 149 -0.99 16.65 19.40
CA GLY A 149 -2.32 16.66 19.97
C GLY A 149 -2.31 16.47 21.48
N TRP A 150 -1.47 15.58 22.02
CA TRP A 150 -1.31 15.36 23.43
C TRP A 150 -0.94 16.66 24.20
N ARG A 151 0.07 17.37 23.69
CA ARG A 151 0.49 18.66 24.25
C ARG A 151 -0.64 19.70 24.16
N ALA A 152 -1.35 19.72 23.04
CA ALA A 152 -2.44 20.66 22.80
C ALA A 152 -3.62 20.39 23.71
N ILE A 153 -3.95 19.12 24.01
CA ILE A 153 -5.00 18.74 24.98
C ILE A 153 -4.65 19.24 26.38
N ILE A 154 -3.44 18.95 26.87
CA ILE A 154 -2.98 19.38 28.18
C ILE A 154 -3.03 20.91 28.29
N MET A 155 -2.55 21.63 27.26
CA MET A 155 -2.64 23.08 27.21
C MET A 155 -4.10 23.58 27.22
N GLY A 156 -4.99 22.89 26.48
CA GLY A 156 -6.42 23.16 26.49
C GLY A 156 -7.03 23.00 27.88
N GLU A 157 -6.71 21.90 28.59
CA GLU A 157 -7.17 21.65 29.96
C GLU A 157 -6.65 22.69 30.96
N VAL A 158 -5.36 23.07 30.84
CA VAL A 158 -4.76 24.12 31.71
C VAL A 158 -5.48 25.45 31.57
N LEU A 159 -5.85 25.83 30.35
CA LEU A 159 -6.44 27.15 30.08
C LEU A 159 -7.98 27.15 30.27
N SER A 160 -8.66 26.06 29.93
CA SER A 160 -10.12 25.95 30.10
C SER A 160 -10.55 25.57 31.51
N GLN A 161 -9.62 25.05 32.33
CA GLN A 161 -9.87 24.62 33.71
C GLN A 161 -11.06 23.64 33.81
N CYS A 162 -11.03 22.57 32.99
CA CYS A 162 -12.03 21.49 33.06
C CYS A 162 -12.11 20.87 34.46
N ALA A 163 -13.25 20.24 34.79
CA ALA A 163 -13.45 19.58 36.09
C ALA A 163 -12.41 18.47 36.34
N PHE A 164 -12.08 17.69 35.33
CA PHE A 164 -11.09 16.61 35.39
C PHE A 164 -10.12 16.70 34.19
N GLY A 165 -8.83 16.47 34.46
CA GLY A 165 -7.79 16.42 33.45
C GLY A 165 -6.41 16.64 34.04
N ILE A 166 -5.38 16.05 33.43
CA ILE A 166 -3.98 16.22 33.84
C ILE A 166 -3.58 17.70 33.81
N GLY A 167 -3.99 18.42 32.75
CA GLY A 167 -3.73 19.86 32.63
C GLY A 167 -4.44 20.69 33.69
N SER A 168 -5.67 20.32 34.08
CA SER A 168 -6.43 20.99 35.15
C SER A 168 -5.76 20.82 36.50
N GLU A 169 -5.27 19.60 36.82
CA GLU A 169 -4.53 19.34 38.05
C GLU A 169 -3.16 20.06 38.06
N MET A 170 -2.47 20.10 36.94
CA MET A 170 -1.24 20.92 36.82
C MET A 170 -1.50 22.41 37.09
N LYS A 171 -2.63 22.92 36.59
CA LYS A 171 -3.04 24.33 36.85
C LYS A 171 -3.38 24.56 38.32
N ARG A 172 -4.07 23.59 38.95
CA ARG A 172 -4.38 23.62 40.37
C ARG A 172 -3.11 23.63 41.23
N ALA A 173 -2.17 22.70 40.97
CA ALA A 173 -0.88 22.64 41.65
C ALA A 173 -0.09 23.95 41.49
N GLN A 174 -0.11 24.54 40.29
CA GLN A 174 0.50 25.84 40.03
C GLN A 174 -0.12 26.95 40.87
N THR A 175 -1.46 26.99 40.99
CA THR A 175 -2.19 28.03 41.69
C THR A 175 -1.91 27.99 43.21
N PHE A 176 -1.69 26.80 43.76
CA PHE A 176 -1.36 26.62 45.19
C PHE A 176 0.17 26.55 45.44
N ILE A 177 1.01 26.76 44.39
CA ILE A 177 2.47 26.72 44.48
C ILE A 177 3.00 25.37 44.98
N GLU A 178 2.29 24.28 44.64
CA GLU A 178 2.67 22.91 44.99
C GLU A 178 3.60 22.33 43.94
N VAL A 179 4.86 22.74 43.94
CA VAL A 179 5.88 22.35 42.94
C VAL A 179 6.07 20.85 42.81
N PRO A 180 6.12 20.06 43.92
CA PRO A 180 6.25 18.60 43.81
C PRO A 180 5.06 17.95 43.08
N GLU A 181 3.84 18.42 43.30
CA GLU A 181 2.64 17.90 42.64
C GLU A 181 2.64 18.26 41.14
N LEU A 182 2.99 19.51 40.79
CA LEU A 182 3.15 19.93 39.40
C LEU A 182 4.15 19.05 38.64
N LEU A 183 5.30 18.74 39.27
CA LEU A 183 6.31 17.87 38.68
C LEU A 183 5.79 16.42 38.54
N ALA A 184 5.06 15.91 39.53
CA ALA A 184 4.46 14.58 39.47
C ALA A 184 3.49 14.44 38.29
N TRP A 185 2.59 15.40 38.09
CA TRP A 185 1.66 15.44 36.95
C TRP A 185 2.41 15.57 35.62
N THR A 186 3.50 16.34 35.58
CA THR A 186 4.36 16.42 34.39
C THR A 186 4.98 15.09 34.03
N VAL A 187 5.50 14.35 35.02
CA VAL A 187 6.07 13.01 34.81
C VAL A 187 5.00 12.04 34.30
N ILE A 188 3.78 12.08 34.86
CA ILE A 188 2.66 11.25 34.41
C ILE A 188 2.29 11.58 32.96
N ALA A 189 2.19 12.86 32.60
CA ALA A 189 1.91 13.28 31.22
C ALA A 189 2.96 12.78 30.23
N VAL A 190 4.24 12.86 30.57
CA VAL A 190 5.35 12.35 29.76
C VAL A 190 5.29 10.82 29.65
N ALA A 191 5.07 10.13 30.75
CA ALA A 191 4.99 8.65 30.77
C ALA A 191 3.83 8.15 29.90
N LEU A 192 2.65 8.80 29.96
CA LEU A 192 1.50 8.47 29.12
C LEU A 192 1.76 8.73 27.64
N SER A 193 2.37 9.86 27.29
CA SER A 193 2.77 10.15 25.92
C SER A 193 3.74 9.09 25.39
N PHE A 194 4.76 8.73 26.17
CA PHE A 194 5.71 7.70 25.81
C PHE A 194 5.07 6.30 25.67
N ALA A 195 4.16 5.94 26.56
CA ALA A 195 3.42 4.68 26.48
C ALA A 195 2.56 4.62 25.21
N PHE A 196 1.93 5.73 24.85
CA PHE A 196 1.13 5.83 23.63
C PHE A 196 2.00 5.68 22.36
N ASP A 197 3.13 6.37 22.29
CA ASP A 197 4.08 6.25 21.17
C ASP A 197 4.61 4.82 21.03
N ARG A 198 4.95 4.16 22.14
CA ARG A 198 5.35 2.75 22.15
C ARG A 198 4.23 1.82 21.67
N GLY A 199 2.99 2.13 22.04
CA GLY A 199 1.81 1.39 21.57
C GLY A 199 1.66 1.50 20.04
N LEU A 200 1.77 2.71 19.49
CA LEU A 200 1.74 2.94 18.05
C LEU A 200 2.86 2.23 17.31
N ASP A 201 4.10 2.28 17.85
CA ASP A 201 5.24 1.59 17.26
C ASP A 201 5.04 0.07 17.23
N ARG A 202 4.54 -0.53 18.31
CA ARG A 202 4.20 -1.96 18.32
C ARG A 202 3.11 -2.29 17.30
N LEU A 203 2.06 -1.47 17.21
CA LEU A 203 0.99 -1.67 16.25
C LEU A 203 1.47 -1.53 14.81
N SER A 204 2.42 -0.63 14.56
CA SER A 204 3.03 -0.45 13.24
C SER A 204 3.82 -1.66 12.74
N ARG A 205 4.31 -2.51 13.65
CA ARG A 205 5.09 -3.73 13.31
C ARG A 205 4.22 -4.93 13.00
N LEU A 206 2.91 -4.86 13.25
CA LEU A 206 1.99 -5.95 12.95
C LEU A 206 1.79 -6.06 11.42
N ASP A 207 2.04 -7.25 10.88
CA ASP A 207 1.79 -7.56 9.50
C ASP A 207 0.48 -8.34 9.36
N ILE A 208 -0.27 -8.03 8.31
CA ILE A 208 -1.53 -8.69 8.03
C ILE A 208 -1.25 -9.92 7.18
N PRO A 209 -1.62 -11.13 7.64
CA PRO A 209 -1.33 -12.35 6.91
C PRO A 209 -2.09 -12.43 5.58
N VAL A 210 -1.47 -13.10 4.60
CA VAL A 210 -2.11 -13.42 3.32
C VAL A 210 -3.29 -14.35 3.56
N ARG A 211 -4.41 -14.08 2.91
CA ARG A 211 -5.59 -14.96 2.91
C ARG A 211 -5.51 -15.96 1.77
N TYR A 212 -5.31 -17.21 2.10
CA TYR A 212 -5.33 -18.35 1.18
C TYR A 212 -6.73 -18.98 1.07
N ARG A 213 -6.98 -19.69 -0.01
CA ARG A 213 -8.18 -20.54 -0.11
C ARG A 213 -8.10 -21.72 0.86
N LYS A 214 -9.27 -22.24 1.20
CA LYS A 214 -9.38 -23.45 2.06
C LYS A 214 -9.26 -24.75 1.23
N THR A 215 -9.59 -24.69 -0.06
CA THR A 215 -9.55 -25.81 -1.00
C THR A 215 -8.95 -25.36 -2.32
N ASP A 216 -8.20 -26.23 -2.97
CA ASP A 216 -7.64 -25.97 -4.28
C ASP A 216 -8.73 -25.90 -5.35
N CYS A 217 -8.67 -24.87 -6.19
CA CYS A 217 -9.61 -24.62 -7.27
C CYS A 217 -8.89 -23.88 -8.41
N ALA A 218 -7.95 -24.55 -9.07
CA ALA A 218 -7.26 -23.97 -10.20
C ALA A 218 -8.11 -24.06 -11.48
N PRO A 219 -8.11 -23.02 -12.34
CA PRO A 219 -8.68 -23.14 -13.66
C PRO A 219 -7.91 -24.15 -14.50
N ALA A 220 -8.57 -24.75 -15.48
CA ALA A 220 -7.88 -25.57 -16.46
C ALA A 220 -6.87 -24.72 -17.24
N THR A 221 -5.61 -25.13 -17.22
CA THR A 221 -4.51 -24.43 -17.89
C THR A 221 -4.16 -25.00 -19.26
N CYS A 222 -4.78 -26.12 -19.66
CA CYS A 222 -4.50 -26.79 -20.92
C CYS A 222 -5.19 -26.09 -22.09
N GLY A 223 -4.39 -25.69 -23.09
CA GLY A 223 -4.87 -25.03 -24.29
C GLY A 223 -4.99 -23.51 -24.14
N GLY A 224 -4.08 -22.79 -24.79
CA GLY A 224 -4.12 -21.32 -24.80
C GLY A 224 -5.28 -20.81 -25.65
N PRO A 225 -5.93 -19.68 -25.28
CA PRO A 225 -6.96 -19.06 -26.08
C PRO A 225 -6.38 -18.34 -27.30
N GLU A 226 -7.21 -18.18 -28.29
CA GLU A 226 -6.99 -17.21 -29.35
C GLU A 226 -7.19 -15.80 -28.82
N VAL A 227 -6.35 -14.86 -29.26
CA VAL A 227 -6.48 -13.43 -28.96
C VAL A 227 -6.63 -12.67 -30.28
N ILE A 228 -7.76 -11.95 -30.43
CA ILE A 228 -8.09 -11.20 -31.64
C ILE A 228 -8.24 -9.72 -31.28
N LEU A 229 -7.52 -8.86 -31.99
CA LEU A 229 -7.70 -7.42 -31.98
C LEU A 229 -8.33 -7.00 -33.32
N GLU A 230 -9.47 -6.33 -33.27
CA GLU A 230 -10.19 -5.84 -34.46
C GLU A 230 -10.23 -4.34 -34.46
N GLN A 231 -9.52 -3.70 -35.39
CA GLN A 231 -9.50 -2.25 -35.62
C GLN A 231 -9.27 -1.45 -34.33
N VAL A 232 -8.33 -1.92 -33.48
CA VAL A 232 -8.10 -1.33 -32.18
C VAL A 232 -7.26 -0.07 -32.32
N SER A 233 -7.78 1.04 -31.76
CA SER A 233 -7.04 2.30 -31.63
C SER A 233 -6.94 2.70 -30.17
N VAL A 234 -5.78 3.26 -29.77
CA VAL A 234 -5.53 3.78 -28.43
C VAL A 234 -4.49 4.89 -28.46
N GLY A 235 -4.70 5.88 -27.61
CA GLY A 235 -3.80 7.03 -27.47
C GLY A 235 -3.76 7.56 -26.04
N TYR A 236 -2.82 8.44 -25.76
CA TYR A 236 -2.68 9.16 -24.49
C TYR A 236 -2.78 10.67 -24.79
N GLY A 237 -3.83 11.30 -24.24
CA GLY A 237 -4.15 12.69 -24.57
C GLY A 237 -4.41 12.85 -26.08
N HIS A 238 -3.63 13.70 -26.73
CA HIS A 238 -3.78 13.95 -28.19
C HIS A 238 -2.89 13.06 -29.08
N ARG A 239 -2.08 12.18 -28.49
CA ARG A 239 -1.16 11.33 -29.25
C ARG A 239 -1.71 9.92 -29.41
N MET A 240 -2.01 9.51 -30.64
CA MET A 240 -2.33 8.12 -30.96
C MET A 240 -1.05 7.28 -30.88
N VAL A 241 -1.15 6.11 -30.24
CA VAL A 241 -0.04 5.17 -30.08
C VAL A 241 -0.24 3.95 -30.96
N LEU A 242 -1.46 3.41 -30.99
CA LEU A 242 -1.87 2.37 -31.93
C LEU A 242 -3.11 2.90 -32.67
N ASP A 243 -3.12 2.71 -33.98
CA ASP A 243 -4.22 3.19 -34.82
C ASP A 243 -4.69 2.08 -35.77
N ASN A 244 -5.97 1.76 -35.70
CA ASN A 244 -6.66 0.78 -36.52
C ASN A 244 -5.95 -0.59 -36.61
N LEU A 245 -5.37 -1.04 -35.48
CA LEU A 245 -4.58 -2.27 -35.43
C LEU A 245 -5.48 -3.50 -35.45
N THR A 246 -5.24 -4.38 -36.41
CA THR A 246 -5.89 -5.70 -36.47
C THR A 246 -4.82 -6.77 -36.40
N LEU A 247 -4.88 -7.61 -35.36
CA LEU A 247 -3.95 -8.72 -35.11
C LEU A 247 -4.69 -9.94 -34.61
N ARG A 248 -4.16 -11.11 -34.94
CA ARG A 248 -4.68 -12.40 -34.48
C ARG A 248 -3.53 -13.26 -33.96
N PHE A 249 -3.67 -13.74 -32.73
CA PHE A 249 -2.77 -14.69 -32.10
C PHE A 249 -3.50 -16.03 -31.91
N GLU A 250 -3.08 -17.05 -32.61
CA GLU A 250 -3.67 -18.38 -32.49
C GLU A 250 -3.37 -18.98 -31.11
N GLY A 251 -4.30 -19.79 -30.61
CA GLY A 251 -4.16 -20.41 -29.31
C GLY A 251 -3.01 -21.44 -29.25
N GLY A 252 -2.31 -21.47 -28.12
CA GLY A 252 -1.28 -22.46 -27.84
C GLY A 252 0.05 -22.25 -28.56
N ARG A 253 0.30 -21.07 -29.13
CA ARG A 253 1.56 -20.69 -29.79
C ARG A 253 2.31 -19.59 -29.01
N VAL A 254 3.59 -19.43 -29.34
CA VAL A 254 4.47 -18.41 -28.77
C VAL A 254 4.75 -17.33 -29.80
N TYR A 255 4.33 -16.09 -29.50
CA TYR A 255 4.50 -14.93 -30.35
C TYR A 255 5.52 -13.96 -29.79
N GLY A 256 6.54 -13.62 -30.57
CA GLY A 256 7.49 -12.56 -30.28
C GLY A 256 7.07 -11.24 -30.94
N LEU A 257 7.00 -10.16 -30.17
CA LEU A 257 6.71 -8.83 -30.70
C LEU A 257 8.00 -8.02 -30.83
N SER A 258 8.28 -7.58 -32.04
CA SER A 258 9.44 -6.73 -32.36
C SER A 258 8.99 -5.41 -32.94
N ALA A 259 9.47 -4.31 -32.37
CA ALA A 259 9.31 -2.96 -32.92
C ALA A 259 10.33 -2.00 -32.30
N PRO A 260 10.61 -0.86 -32.93
CA PRO A 260 11.38 0.20 -32.28
C PRO A 260 10.77 0.68 -30.98
N SER A 261 11.59 1.30 -30.11
CA SER A 261 11.10 1.88 -28.86
C SER A 261 10.02 2.94 -29.14
N GLY A 262 8.99 2.98 -28.29
CA GLY A 262 7.88 3.96 -28.41
C GLY A 262 6.78 3.59 -29.43
N ARG A 263 6.85 2.44 -30.10
CA ARG A 263 5.83 1.96 -31.05
C ARG A 263 4.62 1.24 -30.41
N GLY A 264 4.42 1.34 -29.11
CA GLY A 264 3.19 0.86 -28.47
C GLY A 264 3.21 -0.61 -28.04
N LYS A 265 4.37 -1.32 -28.00
CA LYS A 265 4.46 -2.72 -27.57
C LYS A 265 3.87 -2.98 -26.17
N THR A 266 4.32 -2.22 -25.16
CA THR A 266 3.77 -2.28 -23.79
C THR A 266 2.28 -1.90 -23.77
N THR A 267 1.89 -0.93 -24.61
CA THR A 267 0.47 -0.53 -24.75
C THR A 267 -0.39 -1.66 -25.28
N LEU A 268 0.12 -2.41 -26.27
CA LEU A 268 -0.55 -3.60 -26.79
C LEU A 268 -0.73 -4.68 -25.71
N LEU A 269 0.31 -4.98 -24.92
CA LEU A 269 0.19 -5.94 -23.82
C LEU A 269 -0.83 -5.47 -22.76
N ARG A 270 -0.86 -4.17 -22.45
CA ARG A 270 -1.84 -3.58 -21.51
C ARG A 270 -3.29 -3.62 -22.04
N LEU A 271 -3.48 -3.55 -23.33
CA LEU A 271 -4.79 -3.77 -23.93
C LEU A 271 -5.22 -5.23 -23.82
N ILE A 272 -4.28 -6.16 -24.07
CA ILE A 272 -4.55 -7.60 -23.96
C ILE A 272 -4.80 -8.00 -22.51
N ASP A 273 -4.05 -7.50 -21.52
CA ASP A 273 -4.27 -7.82 -20.11
C ASP A 273 -5.53 -7.13 -19.52
N GLY A 274 -6.07 -6.12 -20.21
CA GLY A 274 -7.26 -5.39 -19.81
C GLY A 274 -7.00 -4.25 -18.82
N SER A 275 -5.74 -3.95 -18.51
CA SER A 275 -5.36 -2.79 -17.67
C SER A 275 -5.55 -1.46 -18.39
N LEU A 276 -5.61 -1.48 -19.73
CA LEU A 276 -5.92 -0.36 -20.59
C LEU A 276 -7.14 -0.69 -21.46
N LYS A 277 -8.06 0.26 -21.62
CA LYS A 277 -9.21 0.12 -22.51
C LYS A 277 -8.90 0.75 -23.87
N PRO A 278 -9.30 0.13 -24.99
CA PRO A 278 -9.17 0.74 -26.30
C PRO A 278 -10.09 1.96 -26.43
N ALA A 279 -9.67 2.95 -27.22
CA ALA A 279 -10.52 4.10 -27.59
C ALA A 279 -11.56 3.69 -28.64
N SER A 280 -11.18 2.79 -29.56
CA SER A 280 -12.08 2.18 -30.55
C SER A 280 -11.64 0.75 -30.86
N GLY A 281 -12.50 -0.03 -31.52
CA GLY A 281 -12.23 -1.43 -31.87
C GLY A 281 -12.64 -2.40 -30.77
N LYS A 282 -12.33 -3.68 -30.96
CA LYS A 282 -12.69 -4.78 -30.04
C LYS A 282 -11.49 -5.69 -29.80
N ILE A 283 -11.45 -6.28 -28.60
CA ILE A 283 -10.45 -7.27 -28.23
C ILE A 283 -11.18 -8.54 -27.78
N GLY A 284 -11.09 -9.58 -28.61
CA GLY A 284 -11.60 -10.92 -28.31
C GLY A 284 -10.50 -11.75 -27.65
N LYS A 285 -10.78 -12.35 -26.51
CA LYS A 285 -9.84 -13.21 -25.77
C LYS A 285 -10.42 -14.57 -25.44
N GLY A 286 -11.57 -14.93 -26.02
CA GLY A 286 -12.32 -16.09 -25.56
C GLY A 286 -12.73 -15.96 -24.09
N ASN A 287 -12.98 -17.11 -23.45
CA ASN A 287 -13.36 -17.15 -22.03
C ASN A 287 -12.12 -17.28 -21.13
N ILE A 288 -11.23 -16.27 -21.15
CA ILE A 288 -10.03 -16.25 -20.29
C ILE A 288 -10.42 -15.86 -18.88
N GLN A 289 -10.24 -16.78 -17.93
CA GLN A 289 -10.48 -16.53 -16.49
C GLN A 289 -9.28 -15.93 -15.77
N ALA A 290 -8.06 -16.09 -16.30
CA ALA A 290 -6.83 -15.62 -15.67
C ALA A 290 -5.75 -15.33 -16.72
N ILE A 291 -4.96 -14.27 -16.51
CA ILE A 291 -3.82 -13.86 -17.33
C ILE A 291 -2.60 -13.82 -16.43
N ALA A 292 -1.49 -14.43 -16.85
CA ALA A 292 -0.20 -14.27 -16.22
C ALA A 292 0.59 -13.16 -16.93
N ALA A 293 1.33 -12.33 -16.18
CA ALA A 293 2.12 -11.29 -16.78
C ALA A 293 3.49 -11.10 -16.12
N VAL A 294 4.51 -10.88 -16.94
CA VAL A 294 5.81 -10.32 -16.55
C VAL A 294 5.82 -8.88 -17.03
N PHE A 295 5.91 -7.93 -16.10
CA PHE A 295 5.95 -6.50 -16.42
C PHE A 295 7.37 -6.04 -16.69
N GLN A 296 7.55 -4.95 -17.40
CA GLN A 296 8.85 -4.35 -17.70
C GLN A 296 9.66 -4.03 -16.42
N GLU A 297 8.99 -3.59 -15.35
CA GLU A 297 9.55 -3.57 -14.01
C GLU A 297 9.02 -4.79 -13.23
N PRO A 298 9.85 -5.46 -12.42
CA PRO A 298 9.47 -6.71 -11.74
C PRO A 298 8.19 -6.64 -10.89
N ALA A 299 7.77 -5.45 -10.46
CA ALA A 299 6.56 -5.20 -9.65
C ALA A 299 6.47 -6.17 -8.45
N LEU A 300 7.52 -6.22 -7.63
CA LEU A 300 7.59 -7.04 -6.42
C LEU A 300 7.18 -6.24 -5.19
N LEU A 301 6.63 -6.96 -4.21
CA LEU A 301 6.21 -6.40 -2.92
C LEU A 301 7.39 -6.47 -1.93
N ASN A 302 7.92 -5.33 -1.52
CA ASN A 302 9.13 -5.21 -0.71
C ASN A 302 9.03 -5.82 0.70
N HIS A 303 7.82 -5.97 1.24
CA HIS A 303 7.59 -6.55 2.56
C HIS A 303 7.53 -8.09 2.54
N LEU A 304 7.49 -8.71 1.37
CA LEU A 304 7.44 -10.17 1.16
C LEU A 304 8.78 -10.70 0.66
N SER A 305 9.08 -11.98 0.99
CA SER A 305 10.22 -12.69 0.43
C SER A 305 10.04 -12.97 -1.08
N ALA A 306 11.08 -13.44 -1.77
CA ALA A 306 10.96 -13.89 -3.16
C ALA A 306 9.92 -15.00 -3.29
N THR A 307 9.97 -16.02 -2.43
CA THR A 307 8.99 -17.11 -2.39
C THR A 307 7.57 -16.60 -2.15
N ASP A 308 7.38 -15.69 -1.19
CA ASP A 308 6.06 -15.14 -0.89
C ASP A 308 5.51 -14.28 -2.04
N ASN A 309 6.36 -13.55 -2.76
CA ASN A 309 5.97 -12.81 -3.96
C ASN A 309 5.43 -13.72 -5.07
N ILE A 310 5.97 -14.94 -5.19
CA ILE A 310 5.48 -15.96 -6.13
C ILE A 310 4.18 -16.60 -5.60
N ALA A 311 4.12 -16.90 -4.28
CA ALA A 311 2.99 -17.58 -3.66
C ALA A 311 1.73 -16.71 -3.58
N LEU A 312 1.88 -15.39 -3.45
CA LEU A 312 0.76 -14.47 -3.19
C LEU A 312 -0.36 -14.53 -4.24
N PRO A 313 -0.10 -14.46 -5.57
CA PRO A 313 -1.16 -14.61 -6.56
C PRO A 313 -1.85 -15.98 -6.52
N LEU A 314 -1.11 -17.03 -6.17
CA LEU A 314 -1.60 -18.39 -6.05
C LEU A 314 -2.64 -18.57 -4.94
N ALA A 315 -2.61 -17.69 -3.93
CA ALA A 315 -3.56 -17.70 -2.81
C ALA A 315 -5.03 -17.54 -3.24
N SER A 316 -5.28 -17.05 -4.46
CA SER A 316 -6.63 -16.98 -5.04
C SER A 316 -7.17 -18.33 -5.52
N PHE A 317 -6.30 -19.31 -5.73
CA PHE A 317 -6.65 -20.61 -6.32
C PHE A 317 -6.32 -21.81 -5.43
N TYR A 318 -5.29 -21.69 -4.58
CA TYR A 318 -4.74 -22.81 -3.83
C TYR A 318 -4.72 -22.55 -2.33
N THR A 319 -4.60 -23.63 -1.57
CA THR A 319 -4.28 -23.62 -0.14
C THR A 319 -2.88 -23.03 0.09
N LYS A 320 -2.58 -22.70 1.33
CA LYS A 320 -1.25 -22.14 1.71
C LYS A 320 -0.14 -23.13 1.37
N GLU A 321 -0.32 -24.39 1.77
CA GLU A 321 0.65 -25.46 1.56
C GLU A 321 0.97 -25.64 0.07
N LYS A 322 -0.07 -25.72 -0.76
CA LYS A 322 0.09 -25.88 -2.21
C LYS A 322 0.72 -24.65 -2.87
N SER A 323 0.30 -23.46 -2.46
CA SER A 323 0.89 -22.19 -2.96
C SER A 323 2.38 -22.11 -2.66
N MET A 324 2.79 -22.45 -1.43
CA MET A 324 4.20 -22.42 -1.03
C MET A 324 5.01 -23.53 -1.72
N GLN A 325 4.43 -24.72 -1.90
CA GLN A 325 5.07 -25.81 -2.65
C GLN A 325 5.37 -25.38 -4.10
N LEU A 326 4.37 -24.82 -4.78
CA LEU A 326 4.53 -24.32 -6.15
C LEU A 326 5.55 -23.17 -6.21
N ALA A 327 5.46 -22.22 -5.28
CA ALA A 327 6.39 -21.09 -5.25
C ALA A 327 7.86 -21.56 -5.10
N ARG A 328 8.13 -22.49 -4.20
CA ARG A 328 9.48 -23.07 -4.04
C ARG A 328 9.95 -23.83 -5.28
N HIS A 329 9.07 -24.59 -5.90
CA HIS A 329 9.39 -25.30 -7.15
C HIS A 329 9.80 -24.31 -8.26
N PHE A 330 9.05 -23.22 -8.46
CA PHE A 330 9.39 -22.21 -9.46
C PHE A 330 10.58 -21.31 -9.07
N CYS A 331 10.86 -21.13 -7.76
CA CYS A 331 12.10 -20.54 -7.30
C CYS A 331 13.31 -21.37 -7.74
N SER A 332 13.27 -22.68 -7.50
CA SER A 332 14.35 -23.60 -7.91
C SER A 332 14.51 -23.66 -9.42
N LEU A 333 13.39 -23.70 -10.16
CA LEU A 333 13.40 -23.68 -11.63
C LEU A 333 14.09 -22.40 -12.21
N MET A 334 14.01 -21.30 -11.48
CA MET A 334 14.64 -20.01 -11.84
C MET A 334 16.00 -19.79 -11.18
N GLU A 335 16.60 -20.81 -10.58
CA GLU A 335 17.90 -20.74 -9.90
C GLU A 335 17.92 -19.64 -8.81
N LEU A 336 16.90 -19.63 -7.93
CA LEU A 336 16.72 -18.62 -6.87
C LEU A 336 16.80 -19.23 -5.46
N ASP A 337 17.26 -20.50 -5.31
CA ASP A 337 17.19 -21.22 -4.04
C ASP A 337 17.92 -20.50 -2.90
N GLU A 338 19.11 -19.95 -3.17
CA GLU A 338 19.92 -19.22 -2.18
C GLU A 338 19.29 -17.93 -1.68
N VAL A 339 18.41 -17.33 -2.51
CA VAL A 339 17.80 -16.03 -2.24
C VAL A 339 16.27 -16.11 -2.06
N ALA A 340 15.73 -17.31 -1.97
CA ALA A 340 14.28 -17.57 -1.92
C ALA A 340 13.57 -16.83 -0.77
N GLU A 341 14.23 -16.73 0.39
CA GLU A 341 13.68 -16.05 1.58
C GLU A 341 14.12 -14.57 1.68
N HIS A 342 14.93 -14.06 0.73
CA HIS A 342 15.32 -12.66 0.72
C HIS A 342 14.19 -11.77 0.21
N ARG A 343 14.14 -10.54 0.74
CA ARG A 343 13.22 -9.50 0.27
C ARG A 343 13.77 -8.83 -1.01
N PRO A 344 12.90 -8.25 -1.85
CA PRO A 344 13.32 -7.62 -3.10
C PRO A 344 14.46 -6.60 -2.98
N GLU A 345 14.55 -5.88 -1.88
CA GLU A 345 15.62 -4.89 -1.61
C GLU A 345 17.02 -5.52 -1.51
N ALA A 346 17.10 -6.80 -1.12
CA ALA A 346 18.34 -7.56 -1.03
C ALA A 346 18.67 -8.33 -2.33
N LEU A 347 17.81 -8.26 -3.35
CA LEU A 347 17.98 -8.95 -4.63
C LEU A 347 18.57 -8.03 -5.68
N SER A 348 19.47 -8.56 -6.53
CA SER A 348 19.88 -7.87 -7.76
C SER A 348 18.69 -7.71 -8.71
N TYR A 349 18.79 -6.77 -9.66
CA TYR A 349 17.71 -6.57 -10.64
C TYR A 349 17.40 -7.85 -11.44
N GLY A 350 18.44 -8.60 -11.87
CA GLY A 350 18.25 -9.88 -12.56
C GLY A 350 17.58 -10.95 -11.70
N GLN A 351 17.86 -10.98 -10.38
CA GLN A 351 17.15 -11.86 -9.43
C GLN A 351 15.70 -11.45 -9.28
N GLN A 352 15.43 -10.15 -9.14
CA GLN A 352 14.05 -9.62 -9.08
C GLN A 352 13.28 -9.99 -10.36
N GLN A 353 13.90 -9.87 -11.51
CA GLN A 353 13.29 -10.22 -12.79
C GLN A 353 12.96 -11.73 -12.85
N ARG A 354 13.88 -12.59 -12.39
CA ARG A 354 13.63 -14.03 -12.31
C ARG A 354 12.48 -14.38 -11.34
N VAL A 355 12.35 -13.66 -10.22
CA VAL A 355 11.19 -13.80 -9.33
C VAL A 355 9.89 -13.43 -10.05
N ALA A 356 9.88 -12.36 -10.86
CA ALA A 356 8.72 -11.97 -11.64
C ALA A 356 8.34 -13.02 -12.71
N ILE A 357 9.34 -13.62 -13.36
CA ILE A 357 9.14 -14.72 -14.32
C ILE A 357 8.59 -15.96 -13.57
N ALA A 358 9.21 -16.36 -12.45
CA ALA A 358 8.76 -17.48 -11.63
C ALA A 358 7.31 -17.31 -11.18
N ARG A 359 6.93 -16.11 -10.74
CA ARG A 359 5.56 -15.75 -10.36
C ARG A 359 4.57 -15.93 -11.50
N ALA A 360 4.93 -15.49 -12.70
CA ALA A 360 4.07 -15.60 -13.87
C ALA A 360 3.92 -17.05 -14.34
N LEU A 361 4.99 -17.84 -14.33
CA LEU A 361 4.98 -19.25 -14.71
C LEU A 361 4.25 -20.14 -13.68
N ALA A 362 4.35 -19.83 -12.40
CA ALA A 362 3.64 -20.54 -11.35
C ALA A 362 2.13 -20.30 -11.39
N PHE A 363 1.70 -19.17 -11.95
CA PHE A 363 0.29 -18.77 -11.95
C PHE A 363 -0.51 -19.59 -12.97
N PRO A 364 -1.65 -20.19 -12.58
CA PRO A 364 -2.45 -21.05 -13.46
C PRO A 364 -3.21 -20.19 -14.49
N SER A 365 -2.59 -19.96 -15.64
CA SER A 365 -3.13 -19.13 -16.70
C SER A 365 -2.98 -19.77 -18.08
N PRO A 366 -4.00 -19.69 -18.94
CA PRO A 366 -3.90 -20.13 -20.33
C PRO A 366 -3.22 -19.09 -21.24
N LEU A 367 -3.01 -17.84 -20.77
CA LEU A 367 -2.35 -16.77 -21.49
C LEU A 367 -1.23 -16.15 -20.65
N LEU A 368 -0.01 -16.11 -21.19
CA LEU A 368 1.16 -15.50 -20.60
C LEU A 368 1.61 -14.31 -21.43
N LEU A 369 1.68 -13.13 -20.83
CA LEU A 369 2.16 -11.90 -21.43
C LEU A 369 3.50 -11.52 -20.79
N MET A 370 4.52 -11.18 -21.59
CA MET A 370 5.82 -10.81 -21.03
C MET A 370 6.37 -9.56 -21.72
N ASP A 371 6.65 -8.52 -20.94
CA ASP A 371 7.24 -7.27 -21.41
C ASP A 371 8.73 -7.22 -21.02
N GLU A 372 9.62 -7.40 -21.97
CA GLU A 372 11.08 -7.45 -21.82
C GLU A 372 11.55 -8.39 -20.69
N PRO A 373 11.11 -9.67 -20.65
CA PRO A 373 11.31 -10.56 -19.51
C PRO A 373 12.78 -10.86 -19.21
N PHE A 374 13.67 -10.76 -20.19
CA PHE A 374 15.08 -11.13 -20.05
C PHE A 374 16.01 -9.95 -19.82
N LYS A 375 15.46 -8.76 -19.59
CA LYS A 375 16.25 -7.55 -19.34
C LYS A 375 17.07 -7.70 -18.05
N GLY A 376 18.39 -7.43 -18.15
CA GLY A 376 19.32 -7.51 -17.01
C GLY A 376 19.76 -8.93 -16.64
N LEU A 377 19.51 -9.90 -17.52
CA LEU A 377 20.06 -11.26 -17.43
C LEU A 377 21.21 -11.41 -18.42
N ASP A 378 22.18 -12.23 -18.08
CA ASP A 378 23.22 -12.65 -19.01
C ASP A 378 22.69 -13.65 -20.04
N ASP A 379 23.39 -13.79 -21.16
CA ASP A 379 22.94 -14.59 -22.31
C ASP A 379 22.84 -16.09 -21.97
N ALA A 380 23.77 -16.61 -21.17
CA ALA A 380 23.77 -18.02 -20.77
C ALA A 380 22.58 -18.35 -19.85
N LEU A 381 22.27 -17.48 -18.89
CA LEU A 381 21.12 -17.61 -18.02
C LEU A 381 19.82 -17.43 -18.79
N THR A 382 19.76 -16.47 -19.71
CA THR A 382 18.62 -16.24 -20.60
C THR A 382 18.30 -17.49 -21.41
N ALA A 383 19.29 -18.15 -21.99
CA ALA A 383 19.09 -19.39 -22.74
C ALA A 383 18.54 -20.53 -21.87
N ARG A 384 19.04 -20.67 -20.62
CA ARG A 384 18.51 -21.67 -19.69
C ARG A 384 17.04 -21.42 -19.34
N ILE A 385 16.68 -20.17 -19.01
CA ILE A 385 15.31 -19.77 -18.68
C ILE A 385 14.38 -19.99 -19.89
N ILE A 386 14.79 -19.63 -21.10
CA ILE A 386 14.02 -19.87 -22.32
C ILE A 386 13.75 -21.37 -22.50
N ASN A 387 14.75 -22.22 -22.27
CA ASN A 387 14.55 -23.68 -22.35
C ASN A 387 13.54 -24.20 -21.32
N GLN A 388 13.53 -23.63 -20.09
CA GLN A 388 12.51 -23.97 -19.08
C GLN A 388 11.11 -23.52 -19.50
N ILE A 389 10.99 -22.30 -20.05
CA ILE A 389 9.71 -21.79 -20.58
C ILE A 389 9.20 -22.70 -21.71
N LYS A 390 10.05 -23.11 -22.63
CA LYS A 390 9.70 -24.04 -23.72
C LYS A 390 9.25 -25.41 -23.20
N ALA A 391 9.93 -25.94 -22.19
CA ALA A 391 9.56 -27.22 -21.59
C ALA A 391 8.17 -27.15 -20.95
N LEU A 392 7.87 -26.09 -20.21
CA LEU A 392 6.56 -25.83 -19.62
C LEU A 392 5.48 -25.60 -20.69
N HIS A 393 5.79 -24.83 -21.74
CA HIS A 393 4.87 -24.58 -22.86
C HIS A 393 4.46 -25.86 -23.59
N LYS A 394 5.41 -26.80 -23.82
CA LYS A 394 5.09 -28.10 -24.43
C LYS A 394 4.02 -28.89 -23.65
N ILE A 395 4.03 -28.75 -22.32
CA ILE A 395 3.06 -29.44 -21.43
C ILE A 395 1.74 -28.69 -21.39
N ASN A 396 1.78 -27.39 -21.14
CA ASN A 396 0.59 -26.59 -20.84
C ASN A 396 -0.13 -26.08 -22.09
N LYS A 397 0.57 -25.94 -23.23
CA LYS A 397 0.03 -25.37 -24.48
C LYS A 397 -0.62 -24.01 -24.30
N GLN A 398 -0.10 -23.19 -23.37
CA GLN A 398 -0.60 -21.84 -23.14
C GLN A 398 -0.21 -20.91 -24.29
N THR A 399 -1.01 -19.91 -24.59
CA THR A 399 -0.61 -18.86 -25.54
C THR A 399 0.38 -17.92 -24.84
N ILE A 400 1.54 -17.67 -25.47
CA ILE A 400 2.56 -16.77 -24.94
C ILE A 400 2.75 -15.60 -25.92
N ILE A 401 2.65 -14.38 -25.42
CA ILE A 401 2.95 -13.17 -26.21
C ILE A 401 4.02 -12.39 -25.45
N PHE A 402 5.19 -12.23 -26.04
CA PHE A 402 6.28 -11.53 -25.39
C PHE A 402 6.93 -10.46 -26.25
N VAL A 403 7.40 -9.42 -25.59
CA VAL A 403 8.17 -8.34 -26.19
C VAL A 403 9.63 -8.52 -25.85
N SER A 404 10.52 -8.45 -26.85
CA SER A 404 11.96 -8.40 -26.63
C SER A 404 12.63 -7.49 -27.65
N HIS A 405 13.70 -6.82 -27.21
CA HIS A 405 14.60 -6.08 -28.07
C HIS A 405 15.82 -6.92 -28.51
N GLN A 406 16.02 -8.08 -27.89
CA GLN A 406 17.12 -8.99 -28.18
C GLN A 406 16.69 -9.95 -29.30
N PRO A 407 17.34 -9.91 -30.50
CA PRO A 407 17.02 -10.80 -31.63
C PRO A 407 17.15 -12.29 -31.25
N ASP A 408 18.18 -12.62 -30.45
CA ASP A 408 18.44 -14.00 -30.03
C ASP A 408 17.30 -14.57 -29.17
N SER A 409 16.78 -13.77 -28.25
CA SER A 409 15.64 -14.19 -27.43
C SER A 409 14.38 -14.43 -28.27
N LEU A 410 14.15 -13.59 -29.30
CA LEU A 410 13.05 -13.75 -30.25
C LEU A 410 13.20 -15.03 -31.07
N SER A 411 14.37 -15.27 -31.64
CA SER A 411 14.64 -16.47 -32.45
C SER A 411 14.63 -17.76 -31.64
N LEU A 412 15.05 -17.69 -30.37
CA LEU A 412 15.10 -18.86 -29.50
C LEU A 412 13.71 -19.23 -28.95
N LEU A 413 12.83 -18.27 -28.61
CA LEU A 413 11.58 -18.58 -27.91
C LEU A 413 10.34 -18.56 -28.81
N ALA A 414 10.25 -17.65 -29.77
CA ALA A 414 9.05 -17.45 -30.58
C ALA A 414 8.86 -18.55 -31.65
N ASP A 415 7.63 -19.00 -31.83
CA ASP A 415 7.20 -19.76 -33.00
C ASP A 415 7.01 -18.83 -34.22
N GLU A 416 6.57 -17.58 -33.93
CA GLU A 416 6.33 -16.55 -34.92
C GLU A 416 6.69 -15.17 -34.38
N THR A 417 7.31 -14.33 -35.20
CA THR A 417 7.70 -12.96 -34.85
C THR A 417 6.85 -11.96 -35.61
N ILE A 418 6.12 -11.11 -34.90
CA ILE A 418 5.28 -10.04 -35.46
C ILE A 418 6.00 -8.71 -35.31
N LYS A 419 6.13 -7.97 -36.42
CA LYS A 419 6.66 -6.60 -36.43
C LYS A 419 5.49 -5.61 -36.31
N LEU A 420 5.52 -4.72 -35.31
CA LEU A 420 4.54 -3.66 -35.07
C LEU A 420 4.96 -2.33 -35.69
#